data_6161ad86c7d22c111a25d9795c454842
#
_entry.id   6161ad86c7d22c111a25d9795c454842
#
_cell.length_a   1.000
_cell.length_b   1.000
_cell.length_c   1.000
_cell.angle_alpha   90.00
_cell.angle_beta   90.00
_cell.angle_gamma   90.00
#
_symmetry.space_group_name_H-M   'P 1'
#
loop_
_entity.id
_entity.type
_entity.pdbx_description
1 polymer ?
#
loop_
_entity_poly.entity_id
_entity_poly.type
_entity_poly.pdbx_seq_one_letter_code
_entity_poly.pdbx_strand_id
1 'polypeptide(L)'
;MKKNINLAVVGLGQVGIYLLNELITKKKEIELKTGKKINVVAVSAKNKNKKRKFRFDKKIFFKDPLNIFKNTKVDVLFEAIGTSDGISKKVVEIALKKKIHVITPNKALISKHGNYLAKLAEDNKVNLEFEASVAGGIPILRSIKEGLATNKINKVYGILNGTSNYILSEMENLNDSFSNVLKKAQALGYAEPGNPKLDLNGFDAFAKVRILS
;
A
#
# COMPACT_ATOMS: atom_id res chain seq x y z
N MET A 1 13.20 -17.39 -17.56
CA MET A 1 12.65 -16.31 -16.69
C MET A 1 13.10 -14.94 -17.20
N LYS A 2 12.20 -13.93 -17.17
CA LYS A 2 12.52 -12.57 -17.64
C LYS A 2 13.54 -11.91 -16.72
N LYS A 3 14.69 -11.47 -17.26
CA LYS A 3 15.74 -10.81 -16.47
C LYS A 3 15.40 -9.36 -16.09
N ASN A 4 14.59 -8.68 -16.89
CA ASN A 4 14.20 -7.28 -16.70
C ASN A 4 12.72 -7.18 -16.37
N ILE A 5 12.37 -6.40 -15.34
CA ILE A 5 11.01 -6.09 -14.91
C ILE A 5 10.76 -4.60 -15.12
N ASN A 6 9.75 -4.27 -15.91
CA ASN A 6 9.30 -2.90 -16.11
C ASN A 6 8.24 -2.54 -15.08
N LEU A 7 8.56 -1.60 -14.22
CA LEU A 7 7.71 -1.14 -13.12
C LEU A 7 7.08 0.22 -13.45
N ALA A 8 5.77 0.32 -13.30
CA ALA A 8 5.06 1.59 -13.25
C ALA A 8 4.70 1.94 -11.79
N VAL A 9 4.91 3.19 -11.38
CA VAL A 9 4.58 3.67 -10.03
C VAL A 9 3.51 4.76 -10.12
N VAL A 10 2.34 4.48 -9.54
CA VAL A 10 1.19 5.38 -9.52
C VAL A 10 0.89 5.80 -8.09
N GLY A 11 0.97 7.11 -7.82
CA GLY A 11 0.93 7.67 -6.49
C GLY A 11 2.33 8.00 -5.97
N LEU A 12 2.74 9.27 -6.14
CA LEU A 12 4.04 9.79 -5.68
C LEU A 12 3.89 10.54 -4.35
N GLY A 13 3.23 9.90 -3.39
CA GLY A 13 3.21 10.27 -1.97
C GLY A 13 4.45 9.76 -1.23
N GLN A 14 4.42 9.72 0.10
CA GLN A 14 5.54 9.23 0.91
C GLN A 14 5.97 7.82 0.52
N VAL A 15 5.03 6.88 0.43
CA VAL A 15 5.30 5.47 0.11
C VAL A 15 5.88 5.31 -1.30
N GLY A 16 5.26 5.94 -2.32
CA GLY A 16 5.75 5.83 -3.69
C GLY A 16 7.14 6.45 -3.89
N ILE A 17 7.42 7.58 -3.24
CA ILE A 17 8.75 8.23 -3.29
C ILE A 17 9.78 7.37 -2.55
N TYR A 18 9.43 6.82 -1.39
CA TYR A 18 10.33 5.94 -0.65
C TYR A 18 10.72 4.71 -1.50
N LEU A 19 9.74 4.04 -2.12
CA LEU A 19 9.99 2.92 -3.01
C LEU A 19 10.97 3.31 -4.13
N LEU A 20 10.74 4.44 -4.80
CA LEU A 20 11.60 4.88 -5.90
C LEU A 20 13.03 5.16 -5.45
N ASN A 21 13.22 5.75 -4.26
CA ASN A 21 14.54 5.96 -3.68
C ASN A 21 15.24 4.63 -3.36
N GLU A 22 14.53 3.68 -2.73
CA GLU A 22 15.08 2.35 -2.42
C GLU A 22 15.48 1.58 -3.69
N LEU A 23 14.69 1.65 -4.74
CA LEU A 23 15.01 1.02 -6.02
C LEU A 23 16.29 1.57 -6.68
N ILE A 24 16.63 2.83 -6.41
CA ILE A 24 17.88 3.42 -6.89
C ILE A 24 19.05 3.09 -5.98
N THR A 25 18.88 3.32 -4.68
CA THR A 25 19.98 3.17 -3.71
C THR A 25 20.37 1.71 -3.54
N LYS A 26 19.41 0.79 -3.55
CA LYS A 26 19.64 -0.66 -3.38
C LYS A 26 19.62 -1.43 -4.70
N LYS A 27 19.77 -0.75 -5.83
CA LYS A 27 19.67 -1.39 -7.15
C LYS A 27 20.55 -2.63 -7.30
N LYS A 28 21.84 -2.52 -6.97
CA LYS A 28 22.81 -3.64 -7.07
C LYS A 28 22.45 -4.78 -6.13
N GLU A 29 22.04 -4.46 -4.91
CA GLU A 29 21.62 -5.46 -3.92
C GLU A 29 20.39 -6.23 -4.38
N ILE A 30 19.37 -5.52 -4.88
CA ILE A 30 18.14 -6.13 -5.41
C ILE A 30 18.47 -7.04 -6.60
N GLU A 31 19.32 -6.56 -7.53
CA GLU A 31 19.72 -7.33 -8.70
C GLU A 31 20.48 -8.59 -8.31
N LEU A 32 21.40 -8.49 -7.34
CA LEU A 32 22.14 -9.63 -6.81
C LEU A 32 21.23 -10.68 -6.14
N LYS A 33 20.31 -10.23 -5.26
CA LYS A 33 19.43 -11.13 -4.50
C LYS A 33 18.36 -11.79 -5.37
N THR A 34 17.86 -11.09 -6.38
CA THR A 34 16.71 -11.55 -7.17
C THR A 34 17.08 -12.10 -8.54
N GLY A 35 18.31 -11.83 -9.02
CA GLY A 35 18.72 -12.09 -10.39
C GLY A 35 17.95 -11.24 -11.42
N LYS A 36 17.25 -10.18 -10.98
CA LYS A 36 16.35 -9.38 -11.81
C LYS A 36 16.70 -7.90 -11.73
N LYS A 37 16.65 -7.23 -12.88
CA LYS A 37 16.81 -5.78 -13.00
C LYS A 37 15.43 -5.13 -13.05
N ILE A 38 15.16 -4.20 -12.11
CA ILE A 38 13.91 -3.44 -12.08
C ILE A 38 14.15 -2.09 -12.79
N ASN A 39 13.34 -1.83 -13.82
CA ASN A 39 13.37 -0.58 -14.57
C ASN A 39 12.07 0.19 -14.28
N VAL A 40 12.18 1.38 -13.73
CA VAL A 40 11.01 2.28 -13.58
C VAL A 40 10.74 2.92 -14.95
N VAL A 41 9.66 2.51 -15.59
CA VAL A 41 9.31 2.94 -16.97
C VAL A 41 8.20 3.98 -17.01
N ALA A 42 7.43 4.14 -15.93
CA ALA A 42 6.40 5.14 -15.82
C ALA A 42 6.17 5.56 -14.38
N VAL A 43 5.89 6.83 -14.16
CA VAL A 43 5.44 7.37 -12.87
C VAL A 43 4.23 8.27 -13.08
N SER A 44 3.29 8.28 -12.12
CA SER A 44 2.11 9.14 -12.19
C SER A 44 1.74 9.74 -10.86
N ALA A 45 1.34 11.01 -10.88
CA ALA A 45 0.78 11.72 -9.74
C ALA A 45 -0.14 12.85 -10.21
N LYS A 46 -1.11 13.23 -9.36
CA LYS A 46 -2.07 14.33 -9.66
C LYS A 46 -1.37 15.66 -9.97
N ASN A 47 -0.32 16.00 -9.21
CA ASN A 47 0.43 17.25 -9.41
C ASN A 47 1.89 16.95 -9.80
N LYS A 48 2.24 17.27 -11.06
CA LYS A 48 3.59 17.11 -11.60
C LYS A 48 4.63 18.02 -10.91
N ASN A 49 4.22 19.25 -10.57
CA ASN A 49 5.11 20.30 -10.08
C ASN A 49 5.30 20.30 -8.56
N LYS A 50 4.63 19.39 -7.82
CA LYS A 50 4.85 19.26 -6.38
C LYS A 50 6.32 18.94 -6.11
N LYS A 51 7.00 19.75 -5.28
CA LYS A 51 8.37 19.45 -4.82
C LYS A 51 8.40 18.08 -4.14
N ARG A 52 9.29 17.20 -4.59
CA ARG A 52 9.51 15.85 -4.05
C ARG A 52 10.99 15.64 -3.78
N LYS A 53 11.32 14.87 -2.75
CA LYS A 53 12.70 14.43 -2.45
C LYS A 53 13.20 13.37 -3.45
N PHE A 54 12.66 13.34 -4.65
CA PHE A 54 12.99 12.40 -5.71
C PHE A 54 12.97 13.09 -7.07
N ARG A 55 13.98 12.85 -7.88
CA ARG A 55 14.05 13.32 -9.27
C ARG A 55 13.83 12.15 -10.21
N PHE A 56 12.96 12.32 -11.18
CA PHE A 56 12.69 11.36 -12.25
C PHE A 56 12.78 12.03 -13.61
N ASP A 57 13.04 11.26 -14.65
CA ASP A 57 12.99 11.77 -16.02
C ASP A 57 11.55 12.21 -16.33
N LYS A 58 11.40 13.45 -16.79
CA LYS A 58 10.09 14.01 -17.16
C LYS A 58 9.39 13.21 -18.27
N LYS A 59 10.13 12.45 -19.06
CA LYS A 59 9.63 11.61 -20.16
C LYS A 59 8.80 10.42 -19.66
N ILE A 60 9.08 9.90 -18.46
CA ILE A 60 8.33 8.78 -17.87
C ILE A 60 7.15 9.24 -17.01
N PHE A 61 6.87 10.55 -16.93
CA PHE A 61 5.77 11.09 -16.13
C PHE A 61 4.46 11.16 -16.92
N PHE A 62 3.43 10.55 -16.37
CA PHE A 62 2.06 10.58 -16.89
C PHE A 62 1.15 11.33 -15.91
N LYS A 63 0.44 12.37 -16.39
CA LYS A 63 -0.56 13.09 -15.58
C LYS A 63 -1.78 12.21 -15.32
N ASP A 64 -2.24 11.51 -16.35
CA ASP A 64 -3.28 10.48 -16.26
C ASP A 64 -2.63 9.10 -16.23
N PRO A 65 -2.75 8.33 -15.11
CA PRO A 65 -2.14 7.01 -15.00
C PRO A 65 -2.71 5.99 -16.01
N LEU A 66 -3.90 6.19 -16.54
CA LEU A 66 -4.49 5.26 -17.51
C LEU A 66 -3.75 5.30 -18.86
N ASN A 67 -3.11 6.42 -19.18
CA ASN A 67 -2.31 6.54 -20.40
C ASN A 67 -0.99 5.76 -20.36
N ILE A 68 -0.52 5.35 -19.18
CA ILE A 68 0.64 4.46 -19.03
C ILE A 68 0.46 3.19 -19.87
N PHE A 69 -0.73 2.59 -19.79
CA PHE A 69 -1.01 1.29 -20.42
C PHE A 69 -1.22 1.35 -21.94
N LYS A 70 -1.27 2.53 -22.54
CA LYS A 70 -1.36 2.72 -23.98
C LYS A 70 0.01 2.71 -24.65
N ASN A 71 1.00 3.30 -23.98
CA ASN A 71 2.26 3.67 -24.63
C ASN A 71 3.49 3.03 -23.96
N THR A 72 3.30 2.27 -22.87
CA THR A 72 4.43 1.75 -22.09
C THR A 72 4.22 0.27 -21.80
N LYS A 73 5.25 -0.53 -22.07
CA LYS A 73 5.27 -1.94 -21.67
C LYS A 73 5.54 -2.02 -20.17
N VAL A 74 4.54 -2.45 -19.42
CA VAL A 74 4.59 -2.59 -17.96
C VAL A 74 4.44 -4.07 -17.60
N ASP A 75 5.26 -4.55 -16.67
CA ASP A 75 5.15 -5.91 -16.12
C ASP A 75 4.53 -5.89 -14.73
N VAL A 76 4.82 -4.84 -13.95
CA VAL A 76 4.33 -4.66 -12.59
C VAL A 76 3.85 -3.22 -12.40
N LEU A 77 2.66 -3.06 -11.85
CA LEU A 77 2.12 -1.80 -11.36
C LEU A 77 2.29 -1.73 -9.84
N PHE A 78 2.89 -0.66 -9.34
CA PHE A 78 2.82 -0.27 -7.94
C PHE A 78 1.83 0.87 -7.78
N GLU A 79 0.70 0.63 -7.08
CA GLU A 79 -0.35 1.62 -6.81
C GLU A 79 -0.25 2.09 -5.35
N ALA A 80 -0.11 3.41 -5.13
CA ALA A 80 -0.04 4.06 -3.82
C ALA A 80 -0.78 5.41 -3.80
N ILE A 81 -2.01 5.43 -4.34
CA ILE A 81 -2.85 6.64 -4.34
C ILE A 81 -3.53 6.83 -3.00
N GLY A 82 -4.04 5.74 -2.40
CA GLY A 82 -4.62 5.74 -1.06
C GLY A 82 -6.14 5.91 -1.00
N THR A 83 -6.85 6.01 -2.13
CA THR A 83 -8.32 6.03 -2.17
C THR A 83 -8.88 4.65 -2.52
N SER A 84 -10.08 4.31 -2.02
CA SER A 84 -10.73 3.04 -2.33
C SER A 84 -11.31 2.99 -3.73
N ASP A 85 -11.73 4.13 -4.25
CA ASP A 85 -12.53 4.24 -5.48
C ASP A 85 -11.86 5.17 -6.51
N GLY A 86 -12.58 5.41 -7.59
CA GLY A 86 -12.14 6.33 -8.63
C GLY A 86 -10.91 5.83 -9.39
N ILE A 87 -9.88 6.66 -9.46
CA ILE A 87 -8.69 6.37 -10.27
C ILE A 87 -7.86 5.20 -9.70
N SER A 88 -7.81 5.05 -8.38
CA SER A 88 -7.12 3.95 -7.69
C SER A 88 -7.66 2.60 -8.16
N LYS A 89 -8.98 2.42 -8.05
CA LYS A 89 -9.65 1.19 -8.48
C LYS A 89 -9.48 0.97 -9.99
N LYS A 90 -9.74 2.00 -10.80
CA LYS A 90 -9.65 1.90 -12.28
C LYS A 90 -8.26 1.49 -12.76
N VAL A 91 -7.19 2.06 -12.21
CA VAL A 91 -5.83 1.76 -12.64
C VAL A 91 -5.43 0.33 -12.31
N VAL A 92 -5.85 -0.18 -11.14
CA VAL A 92 -5.62 -1.57 -10.73
C VAL A 92 -6.42 -2.54 -11.60
N GLU A 93 -7.71 -2.29 -11.83
CA GLU A 93 -8.55 -3.12 -12.70
C GLU A 93 -7.98 -3.24 -14.12
N ILE A 94 -7.56 -2.11 -14.71
CA ILE A 94 -6.99 -2.12 -16.06
C ILE A 94 -5.66 -2.87 -16.10
N ALA A 95 -4.82 -2.71 -15.09
CA ALA A 95 -3.56 -3.44 -15.00
C ALA A 95 -3.81 -4.95 -14.95
N LEU A 96 -4.68 -5.43 -14.07
CA LEU A 96 -5.01 -6.85 -13.95
C LEU A 96 -5.59 -7.41 -15.25
N LYS A 97 -6.56 -6.71 -15.88
CA LYS A 97 -7.13 -7.09 -17.19
C LYS A 97 -6.10 -7.15 -18.32
N LYS A 98 -5.05 -6.33 -18.23
CA LYS A 98 -3.92 -6.34 -19.18
C LYS A 98 -2.82 -7.33 -18.82
N LYS A 99 -3.07 -8.23 -17.88
CA LYS A 99 -2.12 -9.24 -17.40
C LYS A 99 -0.84 -8.60 -16.81
N ILE A 100 -0.99 -7.49 -16.11
CA ILE A 100 0.07 -6.81 -15.38
C ILE A 100 -0.08 -7.14 -13.90
N HIS A 101 0.98 -7.61 -13.25
CA HIS A 101 1.00 -7.84 -11.82
C HIS A 101 0.82 -6.53 -11.05
N VAL A 102 0.13 -6.56 -9.91
CA VAL A 102 -0.14 -5.37 -9.11
C VAL A 102 0.40 -5.55 -7.70
N ILE A 103 1.05 -4.51 -7.20
CA ILE A 103 1.46 -4.38 -5.79
C ILE A 103 0.82 -3.10 -5.26
N THR A 104 0.12 -3.18 -4.12
CA THR A 104 -0.51 -2.02 -3.51
C THR A 104 -0.48 -2.05 -1.99
N PRO A 105 -0.07 -0.98 -1.30
CA PRO A 105 -0.25 -0.80 0.14
C PRO A 105 -1.62 -0.23 0.49
N ASN A 106 -2.51 -0.04 -0.48
CA ASN A 106 -3.76 0.70 -0.34
C ASN A 106 -4.82 -0.11 0.40
N LYS A 107 -4.79 -0.03 1.71
CA LYS A 107 -5.72 -0.69 2.63
C LYS A 107 -7.19 -0.39 2.29
N ALA A 108 -7.53 0.86 1.97
CA ALA A 108 -8.89 1.26 1.65
C ALA A 108 -9.42 0.55 0.40
N LEU A 109 -8.58 0.43 -0.63
CA LEU A 109 -8.92 -0.29 -1.87
C LEU A 109 -9.14 -1.78 -1.60
N ILE A 110 -8.20 -2.43 -0.92
CA ILE A 110 -8.25 -3.88 -0.67
C ILE A 110 -9.39 -4.22 0.30
N SER A 111 -9.59 -3.45 1.37
CA SER A 111 -10.71 -3.65 2.29
C SER A 111 -12.07 -3.58 1.59
N LYS A 112 -12.23 -2.69 0.61
CA LYS A 112 -13.50 -2.49 -0.08
C LYS A 112 -13.71 -3.43 -1.27
N HIS A 113 -12.66 -3.66 -2.05
CA HIS A 113 -12.74 -4.34 -3.34
C HIS A 113 -11.83 -5.56 -3.45
N GLY A 114 -11.18 -6.01 -2.36
CA GLY A 114 -10.18 -7.08 -2.36
C GLY A 114 -10.64 -8.35 -3.04
N ASN A 115 -11.81 -8.89 -2.66
CA ASN A 115 -12.35 -10.12 -3.23
C ASN A 115 -12.56 -10.02 -4.75
N TYR A 116 -13.12 -8.90 -5.21
CA TYR A 116 -13.30 -8.66 -6.64
C TYR A 116 -11.96 -8.56 -7.39
N LEU A 117 -11.01 -7.82 -6.84
CA LEU A 117 -9.70 -7.63 -7.47
C LEU A 117 -8.86 -8.92 -7.43
N ALA A 118 -8.96 -9.71 -6.37
CA ALA A 118 -8.30 -11.02 -6.26
C ALA A 118 -8.82 -11.98 -7.34
N LYS A 119 -10.15 -12.10 -7.47
CA LYS A 119 -10.75 -12.90 -8.54
C LYS A 119 -10.31 -12.43 -9.92
N LEU A 120 -10.29 -11.11 -10.15
CA LEU A 120 -9.83 -10.54 -11.42
C LEU A 120 -8.36 -10.86 -11.70
N ALA A 121 -7.51 -10.89 -10.68
CA ALA A 121 -6.12 -11.29 -10.80
C ALA A 121 -5.97 -12.77 -11.16
N GLU A 122 -6.72 -13.65 -10.49
CA GLU A 122 -6.75 -15.09 -10.76
C GLU A 122 -7.22 -15.39 -12.18
N ASP A 123 -8.33 -14.81 -12.61
CA ASP A 123 -8.90 -14.97 -13.96
C ASP A 123 -7.89 -14.56 -15.04
N ASN A 124 -7.03 -13.58 -14.77
CA ASN A 124 -6.01 -13.11 -15.70
C ASN A 124 -4.61 -13.74 -15.47
N LYS A 125 -4.46 -14.66 -14.49
CA LYS A 125 -3.22 -15.36 -14.13
C LYS A 125 -2.08 -14.40 -13.77
N VAL A 126 -2.37 -13.39 -12.98
CA VAL A 126 -1.42 -12.41 -12.44
C VAL A 126 -1.55 -12.28 -10.94
N ASN A 127 -0.53 -11.75 -10.29
CA ASN A 127 -0.53 -11.56 -8.84
C ASN A 127 -1.08 -10.18 -8.47
N LEU A 128 -1.88 -10.16 -7.41
CA LEU A 128 -2.25 -8.97 -6.66
C LEU A 128 -1.63 -9.09 -5.26
N GLU A 129 -0.60 -8.28 -4.99
CA GLU A 129 0.14 -8.28 -3.73
C GLU A 129 -0.18 -7.04 -2.91
N PHE A 130 -0.55 -7.24 -1.64
CA PHE A 130 -1.00 -6.16 -0.75
C PHE A 130 -0.50 -6.29 0.69
N GLU A 131 0.66 -6.93 0.88
CA GLU A 131 1.26 -7.17 2.21
C GLU A 131 1.34 -5.90 3.06
N ALA A 132 1.78 -4.78 2.49
CA ALA A 132 1.92 -3.52 3.21
C ALA A 132 0.58 -2.82 3.54
N SER A 133 -0.56 -3.40 3.18
CA SER A 133 -1.89 -2.88 3.55
C SER A 133 -2.25 -3.15 5.01
N VAL A 134 -1.67 -4.20 5.61
CA VAL A 134 -1.86 -4.57 7.02
C VAL A 134 -0.52 -4.80 7.69
N ALA A 135 -0.34 -4.28 8.90
CA ALA A 135 0.84 -4.47 9.76
C ALA A 135 2.19 -4.02 9.17
N GLY A 136 2.19 -3.22 8.11
CA GLY A 136 3.39 -2.57 7.56
C GLY A 136 4.52 -3.55 7.21
N GLY A 137 5.59 -3.58 8.02
CA GLY A 137 6.75 -4.44 7.79
C GLY A 137 6.64 -5.87 8.33
N ILE A 138 5.50 -6.25 8.91
CA ILE A 138 5.26 -7.60 9.44
C ILE A 138 4.59 -8.45 8.35
N PRO A 139 5.14 -9.61 7.93
CA PRO A 139 4.63 -10.41 6.83
C PRO A 139 3.43 -11.27 7.24
N ILE A 140 2.38 -10.66 7.79
CA ILE A 140 1.22 -11.38 8.33
C ILE A 140 0.35 -11.99 7.22
N LEU A 141 0.11 -11.27 6.12
CA LEU A 141 -0.72 -11.77 5.02
C LEU A 141 -0.02 -12.94 4.31
N ARG A 142 1.29 -12.84 4.07
CA ARG A 142 2.07 -13.93 3.50
C ARG A 142 2.08 -15.14 4.43
N SER A 143 2.21 -14.94 5.74
CA SER A 143 2.15 -16.04 6.71
C SER A 143 0.80 -16.76 6.66
N ILE A 144 -0.30 -16.04 6.52
CA ILE A 144 -1.64 -16.62 6.38
C ILE A 144 -1.79 -17.32 5.02
N LYS A 145 -1.46 -16.65 3.92
CA LYS A 145 -1.69 -17.16 2.55
C LYS A 145 -0.78 -18.34 2.17
N GLU A 146 0.48 -18.29 2.58
CA GLU A 146 1.51 -19.27 2.18
C GLU A 146 1.83 -20.23 3.32
N GLY A 147 2.16 -19.70 4.51
CA GLY A 147 2.59 -20.52 5.65
C GLY A 147 1.47 -21.35 6.28
N LEU A 148 0.25 -20.85 6.27
CA LEU A 148 -0.93 -21.50 6.85
C LEU A 148 -1.95 -21.94 5.80
N ALA A 149 -1.56 -22.10 4.54
CA ALA A 149 -2.47 -22.37 3.42
C ALA A 149 -3.33 -23.62 3.59
N THR A 150 -2.84 -24.63 4.33
CA THR A 150 -3.59 -25.88 4.61
C THR A 150 -4.35 -25.86 5.95
N ASN A 151 -4.23 -24.77 6.71
CA ASN A 151 -4.85 -24.64 8.02
C ASN A 151 -6.21 -23.94 7.92
N LYS A 152 -7.16 -24.34 8.77
CA LYS A 152 -8.40 -23.63 8.94
C LYS A 152 -8.23 -22.57 10.03
N ILE A 153 -8.33 -21.30 9.66
CA ILE A 153 -8.29 -20.19 10.60
C ILE A 153 -9.71 -19.96 11.12
N ASN A 154 -9.91 -20.17 12.41
CA ASN A 154 -11.25 -20.05 13.03
C ASN A 154 -11.47 -18.67 13.67
N LYS A 155 -10.39 -17.95 14.00
CA LYS A 155 -10.48 -16.67 14.72
C LYS A 155 -9.26 -15.79 14.42
N VAL A 156 -9.51 -14.50 14.22
CA VAL A 156 -8.51 -13.44 14.13
C VAL A 156 -8.84 -12.39 15.18
N TYR A 157 -7.89 -12.07 16.06
CA TYR A 157 -8.03 -11.02 17.06
C TYR A 157 -6.68 -10.40 17.38
N GLY A 158 -6.69 -9.15 17.87
CA GLY A 158 -5.48 -8.44 18.23
C GLY A 158 -5.69 -6.94 18.37
N ILE A 159 -4.62 -6.23 18.68
CA ILE A 159 -4.57 -4.77 18.71
C ILE A 159 -4.13 -4.29 17.33
N LEU A 160 -5.07 -3.74 16.57
CA LEU A 160 -4.87 -3.42 15.16
C LEU A 160 -4.64 -1.93 14.87
N ASN A 161 -4.75 -1.07 15.89
CA ASN A 161 -4.50 0.36 15.76
C ASN A 161 -3.64 0.87 16.92
N GLY A 162 -2.48 1.41 16.61
CA GLY A 162 -1.51 1.89 17.61
C GLY A 162 -1.98 3.15 18.35
N THR A 163 -2.64 4.08 17.65
CA THR A 163 -3.17 5.32 18.22
C THR A 163 -4.21 5.03 19.29
N SER A 164 -5.20 4.19 18.96
CA SER A 164 -6.25 3.80 19.92
C SER A 164 -5.68 3.02 21.10
N ASN A 165 -4.71 2.11 20.85
CA ASN A 165 -4.04 1.38 21.91
C ASN A 165 -3.31 2.31 22.87
N TYR A 166 -2.51 3.25 22.33
CA TYR A 166 -1.81 4.23 23.16
C TYR A 166 -2.79 5.03 24.04
N ILE A 167 -3.86 5.56 23.44
CA ILE A 167 -4.85 6.37 24.16
C ILE A 167 -5.50 5.58 25.29
N LEU A 168 -5.98 4.36 25.01
CA LEU A 168 -6.64 3.53 26.02
C LEU A 168 -5.69 3.13 27.17
N SER A 169 -4.46 2.74 26.83
CA SER A 169 -3.45 2.38 27.82
C SER A 169 -3.06 3.57 28.71
N GLU A 170 -2.89 4.77 28.14
CA GLU A 170 -2.55 5.97 28.92
C GLU A 170 -3.73 6.44 29.80
N MET A 171 -4.97 6.34 29.31
CA MET A 171 -6.15 6.63 30.13
C MET A 171 -6.22 5.71 31.35
N GLU A 172 -5.96 4.41 31.17
CA GLU A 172 -5.96 3.43 32.25
C GLU A 172 -4.81 3.68 33.23
N ASN A 173 -3.57 3.87 32.74
CA ASN A 173 -2.39 4.02 33.58
C ASN A 173 -2.39 5.33 34.38
N LEU A 174 -2.88 6.42 33.81
CA LEU A 174 -2.82 7.75 34.40
C LEU A 174 -4.14 8.19 35.01
N ASN A 175 -5.20 7.42 34.87
CA ASN A 175 -6.58 7.80 35.24
C ASN A 175 -6.95 9.20 34.68
N ASP A 176 -6.49 9.50 33.45
CA ASP A 176 -6.65 10.81 32.81
C ASP A 176 -7.77 10.78 31.77
N SER A 177 -8.29 11.96 31.43
CA SER A 177 -9.38 12.09 30.47
C SER A 177 -8.92 11.81 29.03
N PHE A 178 -9.84 11.31 28.19
CA PHE A 178 -9.60 11.10 26.77
C PHE A 178 -9.04 12.35 26.08
N SER A 179 -9.56 13.55 26.40
CA SER A 179 -9.13 14.78 25.75
C SER A 179 -7.69 15.14 26.06
N ASN A 180 -7.24 14.90 27.28
CA ASN A 180 -5.86 15.16 27.71
C ASN A 180 -4.89 14.16 27.08
N VAL A 181 -5.23 12.88 27.10
CA VAL A 181 -4.43 11.82 26.49
C VAL A 181 -4.34 11.98 24.98
N LEU A 182 -5.43 12.38 24.31
CA LEU A 182 -5.41 12.66 22.88
C LEU A 182 -4.43 13.79 22.52
N LYS A 183 -4.40 14.89 23.32
CA LYS A 183 -3.42 15.96 23.11
C LYS A 183 -1.98 15.47 23.27
N LYS A 184 -1.71 14.63 24.26
CA LYS A 184 -0.40 13.99 24.45
C LYS A 184 -0.05 13.11 23.24
N ALA A 185 -0.98 12.27 22.79
CA ALA A 185 -0.79 11.42 21.60
C ALA A 185 -0.45 12.23 20.34
N GLN A 186 -1.10 13.37 20.16
CA GLN A 186 -0.82 14.30 19.06
C GLN A 186 0.57 14.94 19.18
N ALA A 187 0.94 15.39 20.37
CA ALA A 187 2.26 15.98 20.63
C ALA A 187 3.41 14.98 20.39
N LEU A 188 3.19 13.71 20.69
CA LEU A 188 4.16 12.63 20.51
C LEU A 188 4.13 12.04 19.07
N GLY A 189 3.18 12.45 18.23
CA GLY A 189 3.04 11.95 16.85
C GLY A 189 2.34 10.59 16.71
N TYR A 190 1.71 10.09 17.75
CA TYR A 190 0.87 8.87 17.70
C TYR A 190 -0.50 9.12 17.08
N ALA A 191 -1.01 10.36 17.15
CA ALA A 191 -2.24 10.78 16.52
C ALA A 191 -1.99 11.95 15.57
N GLU A 192 -2.72 11.99 14.44
CA GLU A 192 -2.60 13.11 13.49
C GLU A 192 -3.03 14.43 14.14
N PRO A 193 -2.28 15.54 13.90
CA PRO A 193 -2.71 16.85 14.32
C PRO A 193 -4.05 17.21 13.67
N GLY A 194 -5.03 17.64 14.45
CA GLY A 194 -6.32 18.13 13.98
C GLY A 194 -7.44 17.09 14.03
N ASN A 195 -7.47 16.07 13.21
CA ASN A 195 -8.61 15.14 13.18
C ASN A 195 -8.23 13.67 13.00
N PRO A 196 -7.92 12.94 14.07
CA PRO A 196 -7.58 11.53 14.03
C PRO A 196 -8.82 10.62 13.89
N LYS A 197 -9.88 11.08 13.21
CA LYS A 197 -11.17 10.36 13.12
C LYS A 197 -11.03 8.93 12.59
N LEU A 198 -10.15 8.69 11.63
CA LEU A 198 -9.99 7.36 11.04
C LEU A 198 -9.49 6.33 12.05
N ASP A 199 -8.59 6.76 12.95
CA ASP A 199 -8.08 5.90 14.02
C ASP A 199 -9.12 5.74 15.14
N LEU A 200 -9.68 6.86 15.61
CA LEU A 200 -10.59 6.88 16.76
C LEU A 200 -11.96 6.24 16.48
N ASN A 201 -12.46 6.34 15.25
CA ASN A 201 -13.73 5.73 14.84
C ASN A 201 -13.60 4.24 14.47
N GLY A 202 -12.41 3.65 14.61
CA GLY A 202 -12.17 2.24 14.32
C GLY A 202 -12.10 1.87 12.83
N PHE A 203 -12.18 2.82 11.91
CA PHE A 203 -12.12 2.53 10.47
C PHE A 203 -10.82 1.86 10.04
N ASP A 204 -9.69 2.27 10.64
CA ASP A 204 -8.40 1.66 10.39
C ASP A 204 -8.36 0.19 10.83
N ALA A 205 -8.78 -0.08 12.05
CA ALA A 205 -8.86 -1.44 12.60
C ALA A 205 -9.85 -2.31 11.82
N PHE A 206 -11.05 -1.78 11.51
CA PHE A 206 -12.04 -2.47 10.69
C PHE A 206 -11.50 -2.88 9.32
N ALA A 207 -10.82 -1.98 8.63
CA ALA A 207 -10.25 -2.28 7.32
C ALA A 207 -9.17 -3.39 7.40
N LYS A 208 -8.34 -3.39 8.45
CA LYS A 208 -7.35 -4.43 8.69
C LYS A 208 -7.98 -5.79 8.99
N VAL A 209 -8.99 -5.84 9.87
CA VAL A 209 -9.74 -7.08 10.15
C VAL A 209 -10.35 -7.63 8.88
N ARG A 210 -11.00 -6.78 8.08
CA ARG A 210 -11.64 -7.18 6.83
C ARG A 210 -10.66 -7.74 5.79
N ILE A 211 -9.40 -7.31 5.81
CA ILE A 211 -8.37 -7.85 4.91
C ILE A 211 -7.83 -9.19 5.44
N LEU A 212 -7.81 -9.36 6.76
CA LEU A 212 -7.29 -10.58 7.40
C LEU A 212 -8.32 -11.72 7.44
N SER A 213 -9.61 -11.42 7.32
CA SER A 213 -10.72 -12.39 7.31
C SER A 213 -11.04 -12.88 5.91
#